data_12939252724bdb7db9ec3faa557cd31c
#
_entry.id   12939252724bdb7db9ec3faa557cd31c
#
_cell.length_a   1.000
_cell.length_b   1.000
_cell.length_c   1.000
_cell.angle_alpha   90.00
_cell.angle_beta   90.00
_cell.angle_gamma   90.00
#
_symmetry.space_group_name_H-M   'P 1'
#
loop_
_entity.id
_entity.type
_entity.pdbx_description
1 polymer ?
#
loop_
_entity_poly.entity_id
_entity_poly.type
_entity_poly.pdbx_seq_one_letter_code
_entity_poly.pdbx_strand_id
1 'polypeptide(L)'
;NPAEFLGWSDALLEELVGEVQTLRAINGVRTSHWIMQTVPSRDSFQTVLLCVKRWAQARGVYGTVMGFLGGISWALLTAYICREHPAPTSPLELLRKMFNSWCAWPWPAPVELTERVFMGDKLASLDADVWSSDGPARSGLMPILTPVYPSMNTAFGVSRSSFNTLKEEFARAAQITDKIAAGDSTGAHSLSAAALAHPSPSTSPKWLTELMSPLRTEFAQAYEHY
;
A
#
# COMPACT_ATOMS: atom_id res chain seq x y z
N ASN A 1 -4.99 0.08 -24.38
CA ASN A 1 -5.79 -1.10 -24.02
C ASN A 1 -5.06 -1.85 -22.88
N PRO A 2 -5.67 -2.04 -21.67
CA PRO A 2 -5.02 -2.74 -20.55
C PRO A 2 -4.55 -4.17 -20.91
N ALA A 3 -5.20 -4.83 -21.86
CA ALA A 3 -4.87 -6.18 -22.30
C ALA A 3 -3.56 -6.24 -23.13
N GLU A 4 -3.21 -5.21 -23.89
CA GLU A 4 -1.93 -5.15 -24.66
C GLU A 4 -0.72 -4.94 -23.77
N PHE A 5 -0.94 -4.46 -22.55
CA PHE A 5 0.12 -4.10 -21.60
C PHE A 5 0.81 -5.32 -20.97
N LEU A 6 0.30 -6.51 -21.16
CA LEU A 6 0.64 -7.62 -20.29
C LEU A 6 1.54 -8.67 -20.91
N GLY A 7 1.79 -8.67 -22.22
CA GLY A 7 2.74 -9.59 -22.90
C GLY A 7 2.56 -11.09 -22.59
N TRP A 8 1.53 -11.42 -21.82
CA TRP A 8 1.17 -12.77 -21.40
C TRP A 8 -0.08 -13.16 -22.16
N SER A 9 0.05 -14.16 -22.99
CA SER A 9 -1.05 -14.64 -23.78
C SER A 9 -2.17 -15.19 -22.86
N ASP A 10 -3.43 -15.03 -23.26
CA ASP A 10 -4.59 -15.67 -22.63
C ASP A 10 -4.36 -17.15 -22.37
N ALA A 11 -3.60 -17.82 -23.27
CA ALA A 11 -3.20 -19.23 -23.15
C ALA A 11 -2.43 -19.53 -21.83
N LEU A 12 -1.54 -18.63 -21.37
CA LEU A 12 -0.83 -18.85 -20.10
C LEU A 12 -1.76 -18.70 -18.90
N LEU A 13 -2.74 -17.80 -18.96
CA LEU A 13 -3.75 -17.64 -17.91
C LEU A 13 -4.69 -18.86 -17.88
N GLU A 14 -5.01 -19.45 -19.03
CA GLU A 14 -5.80 -20.68 -19.13
C GLU A 14 -5.09 -21.87 -18.48
N GLU A 15 -3.77 -21.99 -18.64
CA GLU A 15 -2.96 -23.04 -17.99
C GLU A 15 -2.93 -22.89 -16.45
N LEU A 16 -3.17 -21.68 -15.93
CA LEU A 16 -3.13 -21.39 -14.49
C LEU A 16 -4.48 -21.50 -13.81
N VAL A 17 -5.52 -21.90 -14.56
CA VAL A 17 -6.85 -22.16 -14.00
C VAL A 17 -6.78 -23.24 -12.93
N GLY A 18 -7.19 -22.90 -11.70
CA GLY A 18 -7.11 -23.78 -10.54
C GLY A 18 -5.82 -23.65 -9.70
N GLU A 19 -4.76 -23.01 -10.22
CA GLU A 19 -3.48 -22.80 -9.54
C GLU A 19 -3.42 -21.43 -8.82
N VAL A 20 -4.32 -21.21 -7.85
CA VAL A 20 -4.53 -19.92 -7.18
C VAL A 20 -3.23 -19.33 -6.60
N GLN A 21 -2.35 -20.16 -6.04
CA GLN A 21 -1.08 -19.67 -5.45
C GLN A 21 -0.12 -19.17 -6.53
N THR A 22 0.00 -19.90 -7.62
CA THR A 22 0.82 -19.52 -8.78
C THR A 22 0.28 -18.24 -9.41
N LEU A 23 -1.03 -18.14 -9.57
CA LEU A 23 -1.69 -16.95 -10.10
C LEU A 23 -1.45 -15.71 -9.23
N ARG A 24 -1.52 -15.84 -7.89
CA ARG A 24 -1.21 -14.75 -6.97
C ARG A 24 0.25 -14.30 -7.05
N ALA A 25 1.19 -15.24 -7.14
CA ALA A 25 2.61 -14.93 -7.28
C ALA A 25 2.90 -14.16 -8.58
N ILE A 26 2.34 -14.62 -9.68
CA ILE A 26 2.46 -13.99 -11.00
C ILE A 26 1.81 -12.61 -11.02
N ASN A 27 0.62 -12.47 -10.44
CA ASN A 27 -0.05 -11.18 -10.34
C ASN A 27 0.76 -10.16 -9.52
N GLY A 28 1.54 -10.59 -8.53
CA GLY A 28 2.46 -9.71 -7.82
C GLY A 28 3.53 -9.10 -8.72
N VAL A 29 4.14 -9.91 -9.59
CA VAL A 29 5.15 -9.45 -10.57
C VAL A 29 4.52 -8.52 -11.60
N ARG A 30 3.39 -8.91 -12.20
CA ARG A 30 2.66 -8.12 -13.21
C ARG A 30 2.20 -6.78 -12.63
N THR A 31 1.66 -6.78 -11.41
CA THR A 31 1.27 -5.56 -10.68
C THR A 31 2.46 -4.63 -10.47
N SER A 32 3.60 -5.16 -10.04
CA SER A 32 4.81 -4.36 -9.84
C SER A 32 5.28 -3.71 -11.13
N HIS A 33 5.29 -4.46 -12.23
CA HIS A 33 5.62 -3.95 -13.56
C HIS A 33 4.64 -2.85 -14.00
N TRP A 34 3.34 -3.10 -13.85
CA TRP A 34 2.29 -2.14 -14.19
C TRP A 34 2.44 -0.82 -13.41
N ILE A 35 2.68 -0.89 -12.10
CA ILE A 35 2.91 0.29 -11.26
C ILE A 35 4.08 1.11 -11.81
N MET A 36 5.23 0.46 -12.08
CA MET A 36 6.43 1.15 -12.56
C MET A 36 6.26 1.81 -13.92
N GLN A 37 5.29 1.41 -14.71
CA GLN A 37 5.01 2.02 -16.01
C GLN A 37 3.97 3.14 -15.91
N THR A 38 3.11 3.13 -14.91
CA THR A 38 1.95 4.04 -14.84
C THR A 38 2.11 5.17 -13.83
N VAL A 39 3.04 5.06 -12.88
CA VAL A 39 3.30 6.16 -11.94
C VAL A 39 3.98 7.34 -12.64
N PRO A 40 3.54 8.59 -12.40
CA PRO A 40 4.06 9.77 -13.07
C PRO A 40 5.56 10.02 -12.83
N SER A 41 6.03 9.74 -11.61
CA SER A 41 7.44 9.86 -11.21
C SER A 41 7.86 8.62 -10.44
N ARG A 42 8.77 7.84 -11.05
CA ARG A 42 9.33 6.64 -10.41
C ARG A 42 10.12 6.97 -9.16
N ASP A 43 10.91 8.03 -9.20
CA ASP A 43 11.77 8.45 -8.08
C ASP A 43 10.92 8.88 -6.87
N SER A 44 9.89 9.70 -7.10
CA SER A 44 8.96 10.12 -6.05
C SER A 44 8.20 8.92 -5.48
N PHE A 45 7.70 8.03 -6.34
CA PHE A 45 7.04 6.81 -5.92
C PHE A 45 7.94 5.91 -5.08
N GLN A 46 9.17 5.65 -5.51
CA GLN A 46 10.12 4.81 -4.78
C GLN A 46 10.48 5.41 -3.42
N THR A 47 10.71 6.73 -3.37
CA THR A 47 11.02 7.45 -2.13
C THR A 47 9.87 7.34 -1.13
N VAL A 48 8.65 7.64 -1.56
CA VAL A 48 7.46 7.57 -0.69
C VAL A 48 7.18 6.13 -0.26
N LEU A 49 7.26 5.17 -1.19
CA LEU A 49 7.05 3.74 -0.87
C LEU A 49 8.07 3.21 0.14
N LEU A 50 9.35 3.61 0.00
CA LEU A 50 10.39 3.23 0.96
C LEU A 50 10.06 3.78 2.34
N CYS A 51 9.67 5.05 2.44
CA CYS A 51 9.28 5.70 3.69
C CYS A 51 8.08 4.97 4.33
N VAL A 52 7.03 4.73 3.56
CA VAL A 52 5.81 4.05 4.03
C VAL A 52 6.10 2.62 4.52
N LYS A 53 6.90 1.86 3.78
CA LYS A 53 7.28 0.50 4.21
C LYS A 53 8.12 0.51 5.50
N ARG A 54 9.06 1.44 5.63
CA ARG A 54 9.86 1.62 6.85
C ARG A 54 9.00 2.01 8.04
N TRP A 55 8.10 2.96 7.83
CA TRP A 55 7.11 3.36 8.83
C TRP A 55 6.26 2.16 9.27
N ALA A 56 5.68 1.42 8.32
CA ALA A 56 4.83 0.28 8.63
C ALA A 56 5.59 -0.83 9.39
N GLN A 57 6.87 -1.06 9.06
CA GLN A 57 7.73 -2.00 9.78
C GLN A 57 8.04 -1.51 11.20
N ALA A 58 8.42 -0.24 11.35
CA ALA A 58 8.72 0.35 12.65
C ALA A 58 7.49 0.37 13.57
N ARG A 59 6.31 0.60 13.01
CA ARG A 59 5.03 0.60 13.75
C ARG A 59 4.42 -0.79 13.94
N GLY A 60 5.04 -1.85 13.43
CA GLY A 60 4.53 -3.23 13.56
C GLY A 60 3.25 -3.51 12.77
N VAL A 61 2.92 -2.67 11.76
CA VAL A 61 1.73 -2.82 10.91
C VAL A 61 2.06 -3.32 9.50
N TYR A 62 3.13 -4.09 9.38
CA TYR A 62 3.60 -4.68 8.13
C TYR A 62 3.56 -6.21 8.17
N GLY A 63 3.02 -6.82 7.10
CA GLY A 63 3.10 -8.26 6.87
C GLY A 63 1.76 -9.00 6.95
N THR A 64 1.48 -9.77 5.91
CA THR A 64 0.21 -10.51 5.75
C THR A 64 0.03 -11.64 6.77
N VAL A 65 1.14 -12.24 7.25
CA VAL A 65 1.11 -13.29 8.28
C VAL A 65 0.51 -12.77 9.59
N MET A 66 0.75 -11.49 9.90
CA MET A 66 0.20 -10.84 11.10
C MET A 66 -1.17 -10.20 10.85
N GLY A 67 -1.77 -10.43 9.69
CA GLY A 67 -3.05 -9.82 9.31
C GLY A 67 -2.96 -8.35 8.93
N PHE A 68 -1.76 -7.83 8.65
CA PHE A 68 -1.53 -6.47 8.16
C PHE A 68 -1.29 -6.42 6.65
N LEU A 69 -1.02 -5.24 6.12
CA LEU A 69 -0.78 -5.04 4.70
C LEU A 69 0.61 -5.56 4.30
N GLY A 70 0.66 -6.29 3.20
CA GLY A 70 1.88 -6.77 2.56
C GLY A 70 2.54 -5.72 1.68
N GLY A 71 3.73 -6.04 1.16
CA GLY A 71 4.52 -5.13 0.33
C GLY A 71 3.82 -4.62 -0.91
N ILE A 72 2.99 -5.48 -1.54
CA ILE A 72 2.24 -5.11 -2.75
C ILE A 72 1.06 -4.18 -2.42
N SER A 73 0.36 -4.41 -1.30
CA SER A 73 -0.71 -3.52 -0.84
C SER A 73 -0.18 -2.11 -0.57
N TRP A 74 0.97 -1.98 0.11
CA TRP A 74 1.61 -0.68 0.32
C TRP A 74 2.04 -0.01 -0.99
N ALA A 75 2.51 -0.79 -1.97
CA ALA A 75 2.87 -0.27 -3.29
C ALA A 75 1.63 0.26 -4.06
N LEU A 76 0.51 -0.47 -4.01
CA LEU A 76 -0.74 -0.05 -4.64
C LEU A 76 -1.30 1.23 -4.01
N LEU A 77 -1.34 1.30 -2.67
CA LEU A 77 -1.80 2.49 -1.95
C LEU A 77 -0.92 3.71 -2.29
N THR A 78 0.40 3.52 -2.35
CA THR A 78 1.34 4.60 -2.73
C THR A 78 1.17 5.01 -4.19
N ALA A 79 1.03 4.04 -5.10
CA ALA A 79 0.84 4.31 -6.53
C ALA A 79 -0.46 5.10 -6.79
N TYR A 80 -1.55 4.77 -6.07
CA TYR A 80 -2.81 5.51 -6.13
C TYR A 80 -2.58 6.99 -5.84
N ILE A 81 -1.93 7.32 -4.73
CA ILE A 81 -1.67 8.71 -4.34
C ILE A 81 -0.76 9.43 -5.34
N CYS A 82 0.28 8.75 -5.83
CA CYS A 82 1.16 9.34 -6.85
C CYS A 82 0.43 9.67 -8.16
N ARG A 83 -0.54 8.86 -8.54
CA ARG A 83 -1.34 9.08 -9.75
C ARG A 83 -2.40 10.16 -9.58
N GLU A 84 -3.03 10.24 -8.41
CA GLU A 84 -3.97 11.31 -8.09
C GLU A 84 -3.28 12.68 -7.98
N HIS A 85 -1.96 12.69 -7.74
CA HIS A 85 -1.16 13.90 -7.55
C HIS A 85 0.11 13.87 -8.43
N PRO A 86 -0.04 13.99 -9.77
CA PRO A 86 1.01 13.63 -10.72
C PRO A 86 2.24 14.53 -10.72
N ALA A 87 2.22 15.78 -10.31
CA ALA A 87 3.38 16.63 -10.15
C ALA A 87 3.05 18.14 -10.29
N PRO A 88 3.92 19.03 -9.88
CA PRO A 88 5.20 18.82 -9.17
C PRO A 88 5.00 18.67 -7.66
N THR A 89 4.67 17.49 -7.19
CA THR A 89 4.40 17.23 -5.77
C THR A 89 5.65 16.66 -5.09
N SER A 90 6.11 17.28 -4.00
CA SER A 90 7.26 16.76 -3.26
C SER A 90 6.97 15.42 -2.59
N PRO A 91 7.99 14.58 -2.36
CA PRO A 91 7.80 13.31 -1.62
C PRO A 91 7.18 13.48 -0.24
N LEU A 92 7.49 14.56 0.47
CA LEU A 92 6.88 14.87 1.78
C LEU A 92 5.39 15.16 1.64
N GLU A 93 5.01 15.96 0.65
CA GLU A 93 3.60 16.26 0.39
C GLU A 93 2.82 15.00 -0.06
N LEU A 94 3.43 14.14 -0.88
CA LEU A 94 2.84 12.84 -1.24
C LEU A 94 2.66 11.95 -0.01
N LEU A 95 3.64 11.93 0.91
CA LEU A 95 3.54 11.19 2.16
C LEU A 95 2.40 11.72 3.04
N ARG A 96 2.27 13.03 3.16
CA ARG A 96 1.16 13.68 3.87
C ARG A 96 -0.20 13.29 3.26
N LYS A 97 -0.32 13.40 1.95
CA LYS A 97 -1.53 12.97 1.21
C LYS A 97 -1.82 11.48 1.39
N MET A 98 -0.79 10.64 1.38
CA MET A 98 -0.88 9.21 1.63
C MET A 98 -1.61 8.92 2.95
N PHE A 99 -1.13 9.48 4.06
CA PHE A 99 -1.72 9.21 5.37
C PHE A 99 -3.10 9.82 5.54
N ASN A 100 -3.31 11.06 5.09
CA ASN A 100 -4.60 11.72 5.14
C ASN A 100 -5.66 10.99 4.32
N SER A 101 -5.33 10.58 3.10
CA SER A 101 -6.28 9.87 2.24
C SER A 101 -6.72 8.55 2.83
N TRP A 102 -5.79 7.73 3.33
CA TRP A 102 -6.15 6.40 3.87
C TRP A 102 -6.78 6.48 5.26
N CYS A 103 -6.50 7.53 6.04
CA CYS A 103 -7.23 7.84 7.25
C CYS A 103 -8.72 8.16 6.97
N ALA A 104 -8.98 8.96 5.95
CA ALA A 104 -10.31 9.41 5.56
C ALA A 104 -11.04 8.46 4.59
N TRP A 105 -10.37 7.43 4.05
CA TRP A 105 -10.95 6.53 3.07
C TRP A 105 -12.22 5.86 3.61
N PRO A 106 -13.32 5.81 2.83
CA PRO A 106 -14.58 5.24 3.27
C PRO A 106 -14.57 3.69 3.21
N TRP A 107 -13.66 3.06 3.95
CA TRP A 107 -13.61 1.59 4.02
C TRP A 107 -14.97 0.97 4.37
N PRO A 108 -15.41 -0.11 3.70
CA PRO A 108 -14.66 -1.00 2.81
C PRO A 108 -14.74 -0.66 1.31
N ALA A 109 -14.91 0.60 0.91
CA ALA A 109 -14.82 0.94 -0.50
C ALA A 109 -13.48 0.45 -1.09
N PRO A 110 -13.48 -0.22 -2.25
CA PRO A 110 -12.26 -0.76 -2.83
C PRO A 110 -11.32 0.34 -3.30
N VAL A 111 -10.01 0.11 -3.15
CA VAL A 111 -8.98 0.92 -3.79
C VAL A 111 -8.62 0.27 -5.12
N GLU A 112 -8.90 0.98 -6.20
CA GLU A 112 -8.71 0.51 -7.59
C GLU A 112 -7.84 1.50 -8.36
N LEU A 113 -6.85 0.99 -9.08
CA LEU A 113 -5.99 1.79 -9.94
C LEU A 113 -6.46 1.79 -11.40
N THR A 114 -7.29 0.84 -11.76
CA THR A 114 -7.94 0.70 -13.08
C THR A 114 -9.33 0.09 -12.89
N GLU A 115 -10.15 0.21 -13.92
CA GLU A 115 -11.40 -0.55 -13.99
C GLU A 115 -11.12 -2.05 -14.02
N ARG A 116 -11.98 -2.82 -13.38
CA ARG A 116 -11.91 -4.28 -13.38
C ARG A 116 -12.33 -4.82 -14.74
N VAL A 117 -11.61 -5.83 -15.21
CA VAL A 117 -11.90 -6.52 -16.47
C VAL A 117 -12.43 -7.91 -16.13
N PHE A 118 -13.48 -8.33 -16.83
CA PHE A 118 -14.03 -9.68 -16.82
C PHE A 118 -13.87 -10.25 -18.23
N MET A 119 -13.37 -11.48 -18.34
CA MET A 119 -13.05 -12.10 -19.63
C MET A 119 -14.21 -12.97 -20.18
N GLY A 120 -15.24 -13.17 -19.38
CA GLY A 120 -16.44 -13.91 -19.77
C GLY A 120 -16.17 -15.40 -20.03
N ASP A 121 -16.85 -15.95 -21.04
CA ASP A 121 -16.87 -17.40 -21.29
C ASP A 121 -15.48 -18.05 -21.50
N LYS A 122 -14.50 -17.27 -21.96
CA LYS A 122 -13.14 -17.78 -22.21
C LYS A 122 -12.37 -18.13 -20.94
N LEU A 123 -12.58 -17.38 -19.86
CA LEU A 123 -11.86 -17.53 -18.59
C LEU A 123 -12.82 -17.45 -17.40
N ALA A 124 -14.04 -17.96 -17.54
CA ALA A 124 -15.09 -17.87 -16.53
C ALA A 124 -14.68 -18.39 -15.15
N SER A 125 -13.79 -19.38 -15.08
CA SER A 125 -13.25 -19.89 -13.82
C SER A 125 -12.32 -18.90 -13.12
N LEU A 126 -11.58 -18.08 -13.87
CA LEU A 126 -10.73 -17.01 -13.31
C LEU A 126 -11.54 -15.75 -12.99
N ASP A 127 -12.66 -15.51 -13.67
CA ASP A 127 -13.58 -14.43 -13.32
C ASP A 127 -14.16 -14.61 -11.92
N ALA A 128 -14.26 -15.84 -11.42
CA ALA A 128 -14.63 -16.10 -10.03
C ALA A 128 -13.60 -15.60 -9.01
N ASP A 129 -12.35 -15.45 -9.40
CA ASP A 129 -11.27 -14.89 -8.58
C ASP A 129 -11.20 -13.35 -8.64
N VAL A 130 -11.89 -12.73 -9.60
CA VAL A 130 -12.02 -11.28 -9.70
C VAL A 130 -12.85 -10.79 -8.52
N TRP A 131 -12.25 -9.88 -7.76
CA TRP A 131 -12.95 -9.31 -6.60
C TRP A 131 -14.23 -8.58 -7.05
N SER A 132 -15.33 -8.86 -6.36
CA SER A 132 -16.64 -8.24 -6.59
C SER A 132 -17.31 -7.92 -5.26
N SER A 133 -18.02 -6.79 -5.18
CA SER A 133 -18.78 -6.39 -3.99
C SER A 133 -19.88 -7.38 -3.62
N ASP A 134 -20.40 -8.12 -4.59
CA ASP A 134 -21.54 -9.02 -4.46
C ASP A 134 -21.18 -10.48 -4.66
N GLY A 135 -19.92 -10.77 -5.02
CA GLY A 135 -19.43 -12.10 -5.35
C GLY A 135 -18.84 -12.86 -4.16
N PRO A 136 -18.52 -14.15 -4.35
CA PRO A 136 -17.88 -14.97 -3.33
C PRO A 136 -16.50 -14.45 -2.92
N ALA A 137 -15.83 -13.69 -3.78
CA ALA A 137 -14.57 -13.03 -3.51
C ALA A 137 -14.70 -11.69 -2.73
N ARG A 138 -15.90 -11.33 -2.28
CA ARG A 138 -16.22 -10.16 -1.45
C ARG A 138 -15.54 -10.20 -0.06
N SER A 139 -14.36 -10.65 0.09
CA SER A 139 -13.71 -10.69 1.39
C SER A 139 -12.86 -9.44 1.62
N GLY A 140 -12.93 -8.91 2.83
CA GLY A 140 -11.97 -7.96 3.35
C GLY A 140 -12.56 -6.62 3.79
N LEU A 141 -11.99 -6.11 4.89
CA LEU A 141 -12.32 -4.82 5.47
C LEU A 141 -11.63 -3.66 4.76
N MET A 142 -10.56 -3.98 3.99
CA MET A 142 -9.74 -3.04 3.22
C MET A 142 -9.46 -3.62 1.83
N PRO A 143 -10.43 -3.64 0.90
CA PRO A 143 -10.16 -4.17 -0.44
C PRO A 143 -9.15 -3.27 -1.18
N ILE A 144 -7.98 -3.80 -1.47
CA ILE A 144 -6.92 -3.14 -2.24
C ILE A 144 -6.62 -4.03 -3.43
N LEU A 145 -7.07 -3.61 -4.62
CA LEU A 145 -7.14 -4.49 -5.77
C LEU A 145 -5.93 -4.37 -6.67
N THR A 146 -5.49 -5.51 -7.21
CA THR A 146 -4.46 -5.51 -8.25
C THR A 146 -5.04 -4.94 -9.56
N PRO A 147 -4.25 -4.12 -10.30
CA PRO A 147 -4.71 -3.53 -11.55
C PRO A 147 -4.63 -4.48 -12.75
N VAL A 148 -4.19 -5.70 -12.52
CA VAL A 148 -4.02 -6.74 -13.55
C VAL A 148 -5.06 -7.84 -13.37
N TYR A 149 -5.46 -8.45 -14.49
CA TYR A 149 -6.43 -9.54 -14.47
C TYR A 149 -5.81 -10.85 -13.95
N PRO A 150 -6.53 -11.63 -13.14
CA PRO A 150 -7.74 -11.25 -12.43
C PRO A 150 -7.46 -10.23 -11.30
N SER A 151 -8.34 -9.24 -11.16
CA SER A 151 -8.19 -8.22 -10.09
C SER A 151 -8.48 -8.83 -8.73
N MET A 152 -7.44 -9.00 -7.92
CA MET A 152 -7.51 -9.71 -6.64
C MET A 152 -7.29 -8.75 -5.47
N ASN A 153 -7.97 -9.01 -4.35
CA ASN A 153 -7.72 -8.26 -3.11
C ASN A 153 -6.39 -8.69 -2.46
N THR A 154 -5.45 -7.77 -2.36
CA THR A 154 -4.13 -8.00 -1.74
C THR A 154 -4.17 -7.92 -0.20
N ALA A 155 -5.26 -7.42 0.38
CA ALA A 155 -5.45 -7.24 1.82
C ALA A 155 -6.52 -8.17 2.41
N PHE A 156 -6.74 -9.33 1.79
CA PHE A 156 -7.76 -10.31 2.20
C PHE A 156 -7.58 -10.82 3.64
N GLY A 157 -6.35 -10.80 4.17
CA GLY A 157 -6.03 -11.28 5.53
C GLY A 157 -6.24 -10.24 6.64
N VAL A 158 -6.68 -9.02 6.30
CA VAL A 158 -6.89 -7.97 7.32
C VAL A 158 -8.09 -8.31 8.19
N SER A 159 -7.82 -8.54 9.48
CA SER A 159 -8.84 -8.80 10.50
C SER A 159 -9.44 -7.50 11.05
N ARG A 160 -10.51 -7.59 11.85
CA ARG A 160 -11.10 -6.41 12.51
C ARG A 160 -10.09 -5.73 13.44
N SER A 161 -9.29 -6.50 14.17
CA SER A 161 -8.26 -5.96 15.07
C SER A 161 -7.18 -5.21 14.29
N SER A 162 -6.57 -5.85 13.29
CA SER A 162 -5.52 -5.22 12.47
C SER A 162 -6.04 -4.03 11.66
N PHE A 163 -7.31 -4.06 11.23
CA PHE A 163 -7.97 -2.92 10.59
C PHE A 163 -8.05 -1.71 11.53
N ASN A 164 -8.48 -1.90 12.77
CA ASN A 164 -8.57 -0.81 13.75
C ASN A 164 -7.18 -0.22 14.02
N THR A 165 -6.17 -1.07 14.24
CA THR A 165 -4.79 -0.64 14.42
C THR A 165 -4.27 0.14 13.21
N LEU A 166 -4.53 -0.33 11.98
CA LEU A 166 -4.15 0.41 10.75
C LEU A 166 -4.79 1.80 10.69
N LYS A 167 -6.07 1.92 11.04
CA LYS A 167 -6.77 3.21 11.06
C LYS A 167 -6.17 4.18 12.09
N GLU A 168 -5.87 3.69 13.29
CA GLU A 168 -5.22 4.49 14.35
C GLU A 168 -3.83 4.95 13.89
N GLU A 169 -3.05 4.08 13.27
CA GLU A 169 -1.72 4.40 12.77
C GLU A 169 -1.76 5.37 11.58
N PHE A 170 -2.73 5.25 10.68
CA PHE A 170 -2.93 6.26 9.62
C PHE A 170 -3.28 7.62 10.22
N ALA A 171 -4.18 7.68 11.21
CA ALA A 171 -4.57 8.92 11.87
C ALA A 171 -3.38 9.57 12.58
N ARG A 172 -2.59 8.79 13.32
CA ARG A 172 -1.37 9.26 13.97
C ARG A 172 -0.36 9.82 12.96
N ALA A 173 -0.10 9.08 11.89
CA ALA A 173 0.87 9.49 10.86
C ALA A 173 0.39 10.75 10.11
N ALA A 174 -0.91 10.87 9.84
CA ALA A 174 -1.51 12.07 9.25
C ALA A 174 -1.27 13.31 10.14
N GLN A 175 -1.55 13.21 11.44
CA GLN A 175 -1.32 14.31 12.40
C GLN A 175 0.15 14.76 12.42
N ILE A 176 1.10 13.83 12.40
CA ILE A 176 2.54 14.14 12.38
C ILE A 176 2.91 14.86 11.09
N THR A 177 2.50 14.33 9.94
CA THR A 177 2.83 14.91 8.63
C THR A 177 2.16 16.27 8.40
N ASP A 178 0.96 16.49 8.95
CA ASP A 178 0.28 17.79 8.90
C ASP A 178 1.00 18.86 9.74
N LYS A 179 1.50 18.53 10.94
CA LYS A 179 2.33 19.42 11.75
C LYS A 179 3.60 19.85 11.04
N ILE A 180 4.24 18.91 10.32
CA ILE A 180 5.43 19.20 9.53
C ILE A 180 5.11 20.20 8.41
N ALA A 181 4.01 19.99 7.70
CA ALA A 181 3.57 20.87 6.62
C ALA A 181 3.20 22.28 7.12
N ALA A 182 2.70 22.40 8.36
CA ALA A 182 2.41 23.67 9.00
C ALA A 182 3.66 24.46 9.46
N GLY A 183 4.86 23.90 9.31
CA GLY A 183 6.13 24.57 9.66
C GLY A 183 6.58 24.37 11.11
N ASP A 184 5.90 23.51 11.88
CA ASP A 184 6.23 23.24 13.29
C ASP A 184 7.53 22.42 13.48
N SER A 185 8.24 22.10 12.40
CA SER A 185 9.43 21.25 12.47
C SER A 185 10.59 21.84 11.68
N THR A 186 11.65 22.21 12.37
CA THR A 186 12.95 22.52 11.77
C THR A 186 13.51 21.28 11.06
N GLY A 187 13.64 21.31 9.74
CA GLY A 187 14.22 20.22 8.94
C GLY A 187 13.32 19.58 7.88
N ALA A 188 12.18 20.18 7.55
CA ALA A 188 11.22 19.63 6.57
C ALA A 188 11.73 19.54 5.11
N HIS A 189 12.93 20.04 4.80
CA HIS A 189 13.32 20.31 3.41
C HIS A 189 14.06 19.17 2.69
N SER A 190 14.36 18.04 3.31
CA SER A 190 15.14 16.97 2.65
C SER A 190 14.71 15.56 3.04
N LEU A 191 13.64 15.08 2.43
CA LEU A 191 13.42 13.64 2.27
C LEU A 191 14.26 13.15 1.08
N SER A 192 15.52 12.82 1.31
CA SER A 192 16.28 12.09 0.30
C SER A 192 16.09 10.60 0.49
N ALA A 193 16.08 9.83 -0.60
CA ALA A 193 16.03 8.38 -0.57
C ALA A 193 17.18 7.81 0.29
N ALA A 194 18.34 8.44 0.31
CA ALA A 194 19.50 8.07 1.14
C ALA A 194 19.24 8.27 2.64
N ALA A 195 18.60 9.34 3.06
CA ALA A 195 18.23 9.56 4.47
C ALA A 195 17.19 8.57 4.96
N LEU A 196 16.30 8.11 4.05
CA LEU A 196 15.30 7.08 4.33
C LEU A 196 15.89 5.67 4.30
N ALA A 197 16.92 5.42 3.49
CA ALA A 197 17.56 4.12 3.41
C ALA A 197 18.30 3.74 4.71
N HIS A 198 18.92 4.73 5.37
CA HIS A 198 19.70 4.54 6.59
C HIS A 198 19.41 5.65 7.61
N PRO A 199 18.22 5.64 8.25
CA PRO A 199 17.91 6.63 9.28
C PRO A 199 18.86 6.44 10.46
N SER A 200 19.73 7.44 10.69
CA SER A 200 20.56 7.49 11.87
C SER A 200 19.90 8.42 12.89
N PRO A 201 19.85 8.07 14.18
CA PRO A 201 19.28 8.93 15.21
C PRO A 201 19.92 10.33 15.28
N SER A 202 21.19 10.45 14.88
CA SER A 202 21.94 11.69 14.90
C SER A 202 21.73 12.59 13.68
N THR A 203 21.24 12.04 12.55
CA THR A 203 21.10 12.76 11.28
C THR A 203 19.67 12.86 10.77
N SER A 204 18.76 12.08 11.35
CA SER A 204 17.34 12.07 10.96
C SER A 204 16.60 13.27 11.58
N PRO A 205 15.73 13.96 10.81
CA PRO A 205 14.87 14.99 11.37
C PRO A 205 14.00 14.43 12.52
N LYS A 206 13.75 15.23 13.55
CA LYS A 206 12.96 14.82 14.73
C LYS A 206 11.60 14.19 14.37
N TRP A 207 10.93 14.78 13.38
CA TRP A 207 9.63 14.28 12.92
C TRP A 207 9.71 12.87 12.30
N LEU A 208 10.82 12.55 11.61
CA LEU A 208 11.00 11.20 11.04
C LEU A 208 11.19 10.18 12.16
N THR A 209 11.92 10.53 13.20
CA THR A 209 12.08 9.71 14.40
C THR A 209 10.73 9.51 15.10
N GLU A 210 9.92 10.56 15.23
CA GLU A 210 8.58 10.49 15.80
C GLU A 210 7.64 9.62 14.95
N LEU A 211 7.64 9.81 13.62
CA LEU A 211 6.85 9.00 12.70
C LEU A 211 7.19 7.52 12.80
N MET A 212 8.49 7.21 12.91
CA MET A 212 9.03 5.83 12.96
C MET A 212 9.11 5.25 14.36
N SER A 213 8.70 5.97 15.43
CA SER A 213 8.83 5.47 16.79
C SER A 213 8.09 4.13 16.96
N PRO A 214 8.74 3.08 17.52
CA PRO A 214 8.14 1.75 17.60
C PRO A 214 6.94 1.71 18.55
N LEU A 215 5.93 0.90 18.25
CA LEU A 215 4.82 0.58 19.16
C LEU A 215 5.32 -0.06 20.47
N ARG A 216 6.46 -0.78 20.41
CA ARG A 216 7.04 -1.51 21.54
C ARG A 216 7.42 -0.67 22.74
N THR A 217 7.68 0.63 22.58
CA THR A 217 8.00 1.50 23.73
C THR A 217 6.80 1.71 24.66
N GLU A 218 5.58 1.70 24.12
CA GLU A 218 4.36 1.82 24.92
C GLU A 218 4.02 0.52 25.65
N PHE A 219 4.29 -0.64 25.04
CA PHE A 219 4.09 -1.95 25.66
C PHE A 219 5.21 -2.32 26.64
N ALA A 220 6.47 -1.95 26.38
CA ALA A 220 7.57 -2.22 27.31
C ALA A 220 7.38 -1.50 28.66
N GLN A 221 6.90 -0.25 28.62
CA GLN A 221 6.60 0.51 29.85
C GLN A 221 5.44 -0.07 30.64
N ALA A 222 4.48 -0.74 29.99
CA ALA A 222 3.37 -1.40 30.68
C ALA A 222 3.77 -2.73 31.37
N TYR A 223 4.84 -3.40 30.88
CA TYR A 223 5.32 -4.66 31.45
C TYR A 223 6.42 -4.50 32.50
N GLU A 224 7.05 -3.33 32.65
CA GLU A 224 8.02 -3.07 33.73
C GLU A 224 7.35 -2.83 35.09
N HIS A 225 6.01 -2.79 35.15
CA HIS A 225 5.23 -2.60 36.38
C HIS A 225 4.48 -3.87 36.82
N TYR A 226 4.77 -5.03 36.25
CA TYR A 226 4.30 -6.35 36.66
C TYR A 226 5.48 -7.26 36.97
#